data_c118d67fca2dd89f2c77d1c7ce47a762
#
_entry.id   c118d67fca2dd89f2c77d1c7ce47a762
#
_cell.length_a   1.000
_cell.length_b   1.000
_cell.length_c   1.000
_cell.angle_alpha   90.00
_cell.angle_beta   90.00
_cell.angle_gamma   90.00
#
_symmetry.space_group_name_H-M   'P 1'
#
loop_
_entity.id
_entity.type
_entity.pdbx_description
1 polymer ?
#
loop_
_entity_poly.entity_id
_entity_poly.type
_entity_poly.pdbx_seq_one_letter_code
_entity_poly.pdbx_strand_id
1 'polypeptide(L)'
;LDKVEISFGNACDLSKSDQHDLEVNTLSNASVLATFGALNIESSILDKNFDYFENHISMVHKSDKSLADKLQTGDAEKDKALKKLLLRLLDDVGTNICDYVIEDASLNIAELKANGAPEIVIKAMLEQYPSGIITHKNLRFIHSTKEGKNGLDFELESLGTKNIIRLLVVLYDVIIGAKSTCIDEIEYGIHTKALAFILKMYLTIAENCQLVVATHDLSLLNADFLRRDAV
;
A
#
# COMPACT_ATOMS: atom_id res chain seq x y z
N LEU A 1 -19.08 -18.98 23.58
CA LEU A 1 -18.35 -18.93 22.30
C LEU A 1 -19.13 -19.79 21.32
N ASP A 2 -19.66 -19.19 20.26
CA ASP A 2 -20.39 -19.89 19.23
C ASP A 2 -19.41 -20.87 18.55
N LYS A 3 -19.84 -22.13 18.48
CA LYS A 3 -19.03 -23.19 17.90
C LYS A 3 -19.00 -22.99 16.38
N VAL A 4 -17.82 -22.89 15.79
CA VAL A 4 -17.65 -22.82 14.34
C VAL A 4 -17.89 -24.21 13.78
N GLU A 5 -18.74 -24.34 12.76
CA GLU A 5 -18.96 -25.56 12.01
C GLU A 5 -18.37 -25.40 10.61
N ILE A 6 -17.45 -26.29 10.23
CA ILE A 6 -16.79 -26.25 8.93
C ILE A 6 -17.24 -27.47 8.13
N SER A 7 -17.79 -27.24 6.93
CA SER A 7 -18.13 -28.30 5.99
C SER A 7 -17.03 -28.49 4.96
N PHE A 8 -16.50 -29.71 4.87
CA PHE A 8 -15.47 -30.08 3.91
C PHE A 8 -16.11 -30.79 2.71
N GLY A 9 -15.82 -30.28 1.51
CA GLY A 9 -16.34 -30.88 0.28
C GLY A 9 -15.59 -32.17 -0.11
N ASN A 10 -16.16 -32.92 -1.07
CA ASN A 10 -15.60 -34.21 -1.52
C ASN A 10 -14.21 -34.07 -2.19
N ALA A 11 -13.85 -32.91 -2.67
CA ALA A 11 -12.52 -32.62 -3.27
C ALA A 11 -11.47 -32.16 -2.25
N CYS A 12 -11.82 -32.18 -0.94
CA CYS A 12 -10.89 -31.80 0.12
C CYS A 12 -9.75 -32.81 0.23
N ASP A 13 -8.52 -32.34 0.17
CA ASP A 13 -7.30 -33.14 0.26
C ASP A 13 -6.74 -33.26 1.69
N LEU A 14 -7.50 -32.78 2.68
CA LEU A 14 -7.15 -32.84 4.11
C LEU A 14 -7.47 -34.18 4.75
N SER A 15 -6.58 -34.66 5.60
CA SER A 15 -6.86 -35.79 6.48
C SER A 15 -7.98 -35.45 7.48
N LYS A 16 -8.63 -36.45 8.07
CA LYS A 16 -9.64 -36.23 9.11
C LYS A 16 -9.09 -35.54 10.37
N SER A 17 -7.81 -35.77 10.68
CA SER A 17 -7.13 -35.07 11.77
C SER A 17 -7.00 -33.59 11.48
N ASP A 18 -6.53 -33.24 10.27
CA ASP A 18 -6.33 -31.84 9.86
C ASP A 18 -7.66 -31.08 9.76
N GLN A 19 -8.71 -31.75 9.27
CA GLN A 19 -10.08 -31.19 9.26
C GLN A 19 -10.53 -30.84 10.69
N HIS A 20 -10.30 -31.75 11.64
CA HIS A 20 -10.63 -31.53 13.05
C HIS A 20 -9.79 -30.39 13.65
N ASP A 21 -8.50 -30.34 13.34
CA ASP A 21 -7.61 -29.28 13.83
C ASP A 21 -8.05 -27.90 13.31
N LEU A 22 -8.48 -27.79 12.05
CA LEU A 22 -9.06 -26.57 11.51
C LEU A 22 -10.39 -26.21 12.22
N GLU A 23 -11.29 -27.17 12.44
CA GLU A 23 -12.56 -26.94 13.13
C GLU A 23 -12.36 -26.40 14.54
N VAL A 24 -11.43 -26.99 15.30
CA VAL A 24 -11.21 -26.64 16.70
C VAL A 24 -10.49 -25.30 16.84
N ASN A 25 -9.56 -24.98 15.93
CA ASN A 25 -8.73 -23.80 16.03
C ASN A 25 -9.27 -22.57 15.27
N THR A 26 -10.29 -22.73 14.40
CA THR A 26 -10.89 -21.60 13.71
C THR A 26 -11.84 -20.84 14.62
N LEU A 27 -11.54 -19.57 14.89
CA LEU A 27 -12.39 -18.69 15.69
C LEU A 27 -13.56 -18.17 14.84
N SER A 28 -14.69 -17.81 15.50
CA SER A 28 -15.88 -17.29 14.84
C SER A 28 -15.66 -15.99 14.04
N ASN A 29 -14.58 -15.27 14.31
CA ASN A 29 -14.17 -14.04 13.63
C ASN A 29 -12.94 -14.21 12.72
N ALA A 30 -12.52 -15.45 12.47
CA ALA A 30 -11.38 -15.77 11.61
C ALA A 30 -11.81 -16.60 10.39
N SER A 31 -11.10 -16.47 9.28
CA SER A 31 -11.29 -17.35 8.13
C SER A 31 -10.56 -18.68 8.34
N VAL A 32 -11.08 -19.77 7.75
CA VAL A 32 -10.40 -21.07 7.74
C VAL A 32 -9.00 -20.95 7.14
N LEU A 33 -8.84 -20.11 6.12
CA LEU A 33 -7.56 -19.91 5.45
C LEU A 33 -6.53 -19.22 6.38
N ALA A 34 -6.96 -18.26 7.19
CA ALA A 34 -6.10 -17.63 8.19
C ALA A 34 -5.65 -18.64 9.28
N THR A 35 -6.54 -19.51 9.70
CA THR A 35 -6.22 -20.59 10.65
C THR A 35 -5.27 -21.61 10.03
N PHE A 36 -5.50 -21.97 8.77
CA PHE A 36 -4.60 -22.85 8.00
C PHE A 36 -3.16 -22.31 7.97
N GLY A 37 -2.98 -21.01 7.65
CA GLY A 37 -1.64 -20.39 7.65
C GLY A 37 -0.93 -20.33 9.01
N ALA A 38 -1.69 -20.49 10.12
CA ALA A 38 -1.14 -20.55 11.47
C ALA A 38 -0.85 -21.98 11.97
N LEU A 39 -1.34 -23.00 11.26
CA LEU A 39 -1.17 -24.41 11.59
C LEU A 39 -0.17 -25.07 10.64
N ASN A 40 0.44 -26.16 11.08
CA ASN A 40 1.35 -26.96 10.25
C ASN A 40 0.57 -28.09 9.55
N ILE A 41 -0.31 -27.71 8.63
CA ILE A 41 -1.16 -28.60 7.85
C ILE A 41 -0.73 -28.53 6.39
N GLU A 42 -0.63 -29.68 5.71
CA GLU A 42 -0.32 -29.75 4.27
C GLU A 42 -1.59 -29.93 3.45
N SER A 43 -1.83 -29.06 2.48
CA SER A 43 -2.94 -29.15 1.52
C SER A 43 -2.58 -28.41 0.25
N SER A 44 -2.52 -29.13 -0.86
CA SER A 44 -2.18 -28.53 -2.16
C SER A 44 -3.19 -27.46 -2.62
N ILE A 45 -4.44 -27.56 -2.15
CA ILE A 45 -5.52 -26.63 -2.47
C ILE A 45 -5.42 -25.40 -1.57
N LEU A 46 -5.27 -25.60 -0.26
CA LEU A 46 -5.21 -24.49 0.70
C LEU A 46 -3.90 -23.72 0.58
N ASP A 47 -2.77 -24.41 0.34
CA ASP A 47 -1.47 -23.76 0.10
C ASP A 47 -1.53 -22.76 -1.08
N LYS A 48 -2.10 -23.19 -2.21
CA LYS A 48 -2.25 -22.32 -3.39
C LYS A 48 -3.15 -21.11 -3.11
N ASN A 49 -4.24 -21.33 -2.38
CA ASN A 49 -5.16 -20.25 -2.03
C ASN A 49 -4.52 -19.32 -1.00
N PHE A 50 -3.84 -19.86 0.00
CA PHE A 50 -3.14 -19.06 1.01
C PHE A 50 -2.06 -18.19 0.38
N ASP A 51 -1.21 -18.78 -0.46
CA ASP A 51 -0.17 -18.06 -1.21
C ASP A 51 -0.78 -16.94 -2.08
N TYR A 52 -1.90 -17.22 -2.77
CA TYR A 52 -2.58 -16.21 -3.57
C TYR A 52 -3.07 -15.03 -2.72
N PHE A 53 -3.74 -15.31 -1.59
CA PHE A 53 -4.24 -14.25 -0.71
C PHE A 53 -3.11 -13.50 0.00
N GLU A 54 -2.03 -14.18 0.38
CA GLU A 54 -0.90 -13.56 1.08
C GLU A 54 -0.02 -12.72 0.14
N ASN A 55 0.27 -13.23 -1.06
CA ASN A 55 1.28 -12.67 -1.96
C ASN A 55 0.72 -11.92 -3.18
N HIS A 56 -0.52 -12.23 -3.61
CA HIS A 56 -1.10 -11.65 -4.83
C HIS A 56 -2.29 -10.72 -4.56
N ILE A 57 -2.83 -10.68 -3.34
CA ILE A 57 -3.83 -9.68 -2.95
C ILE A 57 -3.20 -8.68 -2.00
N SER A 58 -3.23 -7.42 -2.36
CA SER A 58 -2.82 -6.33 -1.49
C SER A 58 -4.03 -5.47 -1.11
N MET A 59 -4.18 -5.20 0.19
CA MET A 59 -5.11 -4.17 0.65
C MET A 59 -4.30 -2.91 0.94
N VAL A 60 -4.73 -1.78 0.41
CA VAL A 60 -4.08 -0.51 0.68
C VAL A 60 -4.53 -0.01 2.04
N HIS A 61 -3.69 -0.23 3.05
CA HIS A 61 -3.89 0.38 4.35
C HIS A 61 -3.16 1.73 4.44
N LYS A 62 -3.80 2.71 5.08
CA LYS A 62 -3.24 4.07 5.30
C LYS A 62 -1.92 4.08 6.10
N SER A 63 -1.53 2.94 6.70
CA SER A 63 -0.39 2.79 7.62
C SER A 63 0.82 2.03 7.06
N ASP A 64 0.81 1.65 5.79
CA ASP A 64 1.88 0.83 5.22
C ASP A 64 3.20 1.59 5.10
N LYS A 65 4.29 0.79 5.04
CA LYS A 65 5.71 1.15 4.94
C LYS A 65 5.95 2.54 4.36
N SER A 66 6.93 3.22 4.90
CA SER A 66 7.27 4.58 4.47
C SER A 66 7.26 4.67 2.94
N LEU A 67 6.61 5.68 2.38
CA LEU A 67 6.56 5.90 0.93
C LEU A 67 7.97 5.96 0.33
N ALA A 68 8.93 6.46 1.11
CA ALA A 68 10.35 6.48 0.74
C ALA A 68 10.91 5.08 0.49
N ASP A 69 10.52 4.06 1.29
CA ASP A 69 10.98 2.68 1.09
C ASP A 69 10.37 2.03 -0.15
N LYS A 70 9.15 2.43 -0.52
CA LYS A 70 8.52 1.99 -1.77
C LYS A 70 9.16 2.64 -3.00
N LEU A 71 9.64 3.88 -2.88
CA LEU A 71 10.30 4.63 -3.95
C LEU A 71 11.79 4.30 -4.08
N GLN A 72 12.38 3.65 -3.08
CA GLN A 72 13.78 3.23 -3.06
C GLN A 72 13.87 1.77 -2.61
N THR A 73 13.68 0.86 -3.56
CA THR A 73 13.61 -0.58 -3.31
C THR A 73 14.99 -1.22 -3.16
N GLY A 74 16.05 -0.49 -3.54
CA GLY A 74 17.43 -0.98 -3.60
C GLY A 74 17.81 -1.59 -4.96
N ASP A 75 16.86 -1.70 -5.89
CA ASP A 75 17.08 -2.08 -7.29
C ASP A 75 17.14 -0.80 -8.13
N ALA A 76 18.33 -0.36 -8.49
CA ALA A 76 18.57 0.91 -9.16
C ALA A 76 17.82 1.06 -10.50
N GLU A 77 17.61 -0.03 -11.25
CA GLU A 77 16.89 0.02 -12.52
C GLU A 77 15.38 0.18 -12.28
N LYS A 78 14.83 -0.55 -11.32
CA LYS A 78 13.42 -0.40 -10.92
C LYS A 78 13.15 0.98 -10.33
N ASP A 79 14.00 1.45 -9.44
CA ASP A 79 13.87 2.76 -8.81
C ASP A 79 13.90 3.87 -9.85
N LYS A 80 14.78 3.77 -10.85
CA LYS A 80 14.87 4.72 -11.98
C LYS A 80 13.62 4.67 -12.88
N ALA A 81 13.13 3.49 -13.19
CA ALA A 81 11.92 3.30 -13.99
C ALA A 81 10.69 3.87 -13.27
N LEU A 82 10.54 3.55 -11.97
CA LEU A 82 9.47 4.09 -11.13
C LEU A 82 9.54 5.61 -11.04
N LYS A 83 10.74 6.16 -10.80
CA LYS A 83 10.94 7.61 -10.73
C LYS A 83 10.50 8.30 -12.03
N LYS A 84 10.94 7.77 -13.16
CA LYS A 84 10.59 8.32 -14.47
C LYS A 84 9.08 8.29 -14.73
N LEU A 85 8.43 7.16 -14.41
CA LEU A 85 6.98 7.02 -14.57
C LEU A 85 6.23 7.96 -13.64
N LEU A 86 6.58 7.97 -12.36
CA LEU A 86 5.93 8.81 -11.35
C LEU A 86 6.00 10.31 -11.72
N LEU A 87 7.18 10.80 -12.07
CA LEU A 87 7.36 12.22 -12.43
C LEU A 87 6.58 12.58 -13.68
N ARG A 88 6.54 11.70 -14.68
CA ARG A 88 5.71 11.92 -15.88
C ARG A 88 4.23 12.01 -15.53
N LEU A 89 3.73 11.10 -14.71
CA LEU A 89 2.32 11.09 -14.30
C LEU A 89 1.95 12.30 -13.45
N LEU A 90 2.86 12.75 -12.58
CA LEU A 90 2.68 13.96 -11.80
C LEU A 90 2.61 15.22 -12.68
N ASP A 91 3.40 15.28 -13.74
CA ASP A 91 3.34 16.34 -14.76
C ASP A 91 2.02 16.29 -15.53
N ASP A 92 1.63 15.10 -16.03
CA ASP A 92 0.38 14.88 -16.76
C ASP A 92 -0.88 15.23 -15.93
N VAL A 93 -0.83 15.06 -14.61
CA VAL A 93 -1.92 15.48 -13.68
C VAL A 93 -1.88 16.96 -13.37
N GLY A 94 -0.86 17.69 -13.83
CA GLY A 94 -0.71 19.14 -13.69
C GLY A 94 -0.07 19.60 -12.38
N THR A 95 0.77 18.76 -11.77
CA THR A 95 1.61 19.20 -10.66
C THR A 95 2.86 19.91 -11.17
N ASN A 96 3.48 20.75 -10.32
CA ASN A 96 4.75 21.40 -10.63
C ASN A 96 5.95 20.56 -10.17
N ILE A 97 5.74 19.30 -9.80
CA ILE A 97 6.80 18.44 -9.29
C ILE A 97 7.66 17.96 -10.46
N CYS A 98 8.94 18.25 -10.43
CA CYS A 98 9.89 17.90 -11.48
C CYS A 98 10.95 16.89 -11.05
N ASP A 99 11.08 16.62 -9.74
CA ASP A 99 12.01 15.64 -9.20
C ASP A 99 11.63 15.26 -7.77
N TYR A 100 12.26 14.22 -7.22
CA TYR A 100 12.27 13.95 -5.78
C TYR A 100 13.63 13.38 -5.35
N VAL A 101 13.95 13.58 -4.09
CA VAL A 101 15.12 13.05 -3.42
C VAL A 101 14.72 12.34 -2.13
N ILE A 102 15.44 11.27 -1.82
CA ILE A 102 15.30 10.52 -0.58
C ILE A 102 16.63 10.62 0.14
N GLU A 103 16.61 11.14 1.34
CA GLU A 103 17.80 11.38 2.17
C GLU A 103 17.64 10.61 3.48
N ASP A 104 18.72 9.97 3.92
CA ASP A 104 18.73 9.38 5.25
C ASP A 104 18.79 10.51 6.29
N ALA A 105 17.85 10.50 7.20
CA ALA A 105 17.77 11.42 8.32
C ALA A 105 17.87 10.67 9.64
N SER A 106 18.45 11.29 10.62
CA SER A 106 18.55 10.73 11.98
C SER A 106 18.01 11.71 13.00
N LEU A 107 17.24 11.20 13.93
CA LEU A 107 16.69 11.93 15.07
C LEU A 107 17.37 11.42 16.34
N ASN A 108 17.99 12.34 17.09
CA ASN A 108 18.58 12.00 18.37
C ASN A 108 17.55 12.17 19.49
N ILE A 109 17.24 11.08 20.21
CA ILE A 109 16.26 11.10 21.31
C ILE A 109 16.69 12.06 22.43
N ALA A 110 18.00 12.25 22.63
CA ALA A 110 18.51 13.20 23.62
C ALA A 110 18.16 14.66 23.26
N GLU A 111 18.14 15.02 21.97
CA GLU A 111 17.72 16.35 21.52
C GLU A 111 16.22 16.57 21.73
N LEU A 112 15.39 15.54 21.50
CA LEU A 112 13.96 15.62 21.81
C LEU A 112 13.71 15.85 23.31
N LYS A 113 14.47 15.19 24.16
CA LYS A 113 14.42 15.41 25.62
C LYS A 113 14.82 16.83 25.99
N ALA A 114 15.89 17.35 25.40
CA ALA A 114 16.35 18.71 25.61
C ALA A 114 15.32 19.76 25.15
N ASN A 115 14.56 19.45 24.10
CA ASN A 115 13.50 20.30 23.56
C ASN A 115 12.15 20.12 24.27
N GLY A 116 12.11 19.43 25.43
CA GLY A 116 10.93 19.34 26.28
C GLY A 116 9.92 18.25 25.93
N ALA A 117 10.33 17.23 25.19
CA ALA A 117 9.45 16.08 24.93
C ALA A 117 9.10 15.35 26.25
N PRO A 118 7.84 14.88 26.40
CA PRO A 118 7.40 14.19 27.63
C PRO A 118 8.24 12.95 27.95
N GLU A 119 8.57 12.78 29.22
CA GLU A 119 9.47 11.71 29.67
C GLU A 119 8.94 10.30 29.33
N ILE A 120 7.61 10.12 29.35
CA ILE A 120 6.96 8.86 28.96
C ILE A 120 7.19 8.51 27.49
N VAL A 121 7.21 9.52 26.60
CA VAL A 121 7.50 9.36 25.16
C VAL A 121 8.95 9.00 24.96
N ILE A 122 9.86 9.70 25.64
CA ILE A 122 11.30 9.42 25.59
C ILE A 122 11.61 8.00 26.04
N LYS A 123 10.99 7.55 27.14
CA LYS A 123 11.18 6.19 27.65
C LYS A 123 10.71 5.13 26.64
N ALA A 124 9.52 5.29 26.09
CA ALA A 124 9.00 4.37 25.05
C ALA A 124 9.90 4.35 23.80
N MET A 125 10.41 5.52 23.37
CA MET A 125 11.34 5.58 22.25
C MET A 125 12.68 4.88 22.54
N LEU A 126 13.23 5.03 23.74
CA LEU A 126 14.47 4.36 24.14
C LEU A 126 14.32 2.86 24.30
N GLU A 127 13.14 2.38 24.70
CA GLU A 127 12.83 0.93 24.71
C GLU A 127 12.83 0.35 23.29
N GLN A 128 12.30 1.09 22.31
CA GLN A 128 12.26 0.68 20.92
C GLN A 128 13.59 0.89 20.19
N TYR A 129 14.30 1.97 20.53
CA TYR A 129 15.59 2.37 19.92
C TYR A 129 16.68 2.54 20.99
N PRO A 130 17.28 1.45 21.49
CA PRO A 130 18.25 1.51 22.58
C PRO A 130 19.51 2.34 22.28
N SER A 131 19.83 2.51 20.98
CA SER A 131 20.94 3.38 20.53
C SER A 131 20.69 4.88 20.80
N GLY A 132 19.46 5.26 21.11
CA GLY A 132 19.06 6.66 21.23
C GLY A 132 19.00 7.43 19.91
N ILE A 133 19.17 6.73 18.78
CA ILE A 133 19.13 7.34 17.44
C ILE A 133 18.05 6.60 16.63
N ILE A 134 17.12 7.38 16.09
CA ILE A 134 16.08 6.89 15.16
C ILE A 134 16.52 7.30 13.76
N THR A 135 16.80 6.33 12.92
CA THR A 135 17.06 6.58 11.49
C THR A 135 15.76 6.44 10.70
N HIS A 136 15.50 7.39 9.82
CA HIS A 136 14.37 7.37 8.90
C HIS A 136 14.78 7.99 7.57
N LYS A 137 14.02 7.68 6.52
CA LYS A 137 14.21 8.32 5.22
C LYS A 137 13.30 9.52 5.11
N ASN A 138 13.88 10.68 4.79
CA ASN A 138 13.13 11.88 4.47
C ASN A 138 12.90 11.96 2.95
N LEU A 139 11.65 12.06 2.54
CA LEU A 139 11.24 12.18 1.14
C LEU A 139 10.89 13.64 0.87
N ARG A 140 11.59 14.25 -0.09
CA ARG A 140 11.39 15.63 -0.50
C ARG A 140 11.08 15.70 -1.99
N PHE A 141 10.02 16.40 -2.36
CA PHE A 141 9.67 16.68 -3.74
C PHE A 141 10.19 18.04 -4.20
N ILE A 142 10.69 18.10 -5.42
CA ILE A 142 11.28 19.31 -6.02
C ILE A 142 10.26 19.88 -6.98
N HIS A 143 9.82 21.10 -6.69
CA HIS A 143 8.88 21.86 -7.49
C HIS A 143 9.60 22.81 -8.44
N SER A 144 9.15 22.88 -9.67
CA SER A 144 9.58 23.90 -10.64
C SER A 144 8.72 25.14 -10.46
N THR A 145 9.35 26.28 -10.15
CA THR A 145 8.69 27.56 -9.97
C THR A 145 9.29 28.59 -10.92
N LYS A 146 8.67 29.76 -11.04
CA LYS A 146 9.19 30.88 -11.84
C LYS A 146 10.54 31.39 -11.32
N GLU A 147 10.83 31.19 -10.05
CA GLU A 147 12.04 31.65 -9.35
C GLU A 147 13.13 30.57 -9.29
N GLY A 148 12.85 29.37 -9.79
CA GLY A 148 13.78 28.23 -9.79
C GLY A 148 13.17 26.96 -9.22
N LYS A 149 13.99 26.07 -8.68
CA LYS A 149 13.58 24.81 -8.09
C LYS A 149 13.57 24.91 -6.57
N ASN A 150 12.45 24.53 -5.96
CA ASN A 150 12.28 24.51 -4.52
C ASN A 150 11.91 23.11 -4.03
N GLY A 151 12.59 22.62 -2.98
CA GLY A 151 12.29 21.35 -2.34
C GLY A 151 11.28 21.52 -1.21
N LEU A 152 10.26 20.64 -1.19
CA LEU A 152 9.27 20.57 -0.13
C LEU A 152 9.22 19.13 0.42
N ASP A 153 9.28 19.01 1.73
CA ASP A 153 9.17 17.69 2.37
C ASP A 153 7.78 17.11 2.13
N PHE A 154 7.70 15.82 1.87
CA PHE A 154 6.43 15.14 1.55
C PHE A 154 5.33 15.44 2.56
N GLU A 155 5.69 15.54 3.85
CA GLU A 155 4.72 15.84 4.91
C GLU A 155 4.09 17.23 4.81
N LEU A 156 4.74 18.16 4.12
CA LEU A 156 4.26 19.51 3.88
C LEU A 156 3.48 19.66 2.57
N GLU A 157 3.46 18.63 1.73
CA GLU A 157 2.67 18.62 0.50
C GLU A 157 1.16 18.72 0.78
N SER A 158 0.41 19.22 -0.21
CA SER A 158 -1.04 19.24 -0.13
C SER A 158 -1.62 17.82 0.01
N LEU A 159 -2.77 17.67 0.66
CA LEU A 159 -3.43 16.36 0.81
C LEU A 159 -3.67 15.71 -0.56
N GLY A 160 -4.12 16.48 -1.55
CA GLY A 160 -4.34 15.97 -2.90
C GLY A 160 -3.07 15.45 -3.55
N THR A 161 -1.96 16.21 -3.45
CA THR A 161 -0.65 15.79 -3.96
C THR A 161 -0.17 14.50 -3.28
N LYS A 162 -0.26 14.44 -1.95
CA LYS A 162 0.10 13.23 -1.18
C LYS A 162 -0.66 12.00 -1.64
N ASN A 163 -1.97 12.14 -1.81
CA ASN A 163 -2.83 11.01 -2.18
C ASN A 163 -2.63 10.58 -3.64
N ILE A 164 -2.40 11.52 -4.56
CA ILE A 164 -2.00 11.21 -5.93
C ILE A 164 -0.70 10.40 -5.94
N ILE A 165 0.34 10.85 -5.23
CA ILE A 165 1.63 10.16 -5.17
C ILE A 165 1.46 8.74 -4.59
N ARG A 166 0.74 8.60 -3.48
CA ARG A 166 0.47 7.30 -2.86
C ARG A 166 -0.27 6.35 -3.80
N LEU A 167 -1.31 6.84 -4.47
CA LEU A 167 -2.08 6.06 -5.43
C LEU A 167 -1.20 5.59 -6.60
N LEU A 168 -0.40 6.48 -7.17
CA LEU A 168 0.48 6.13 -8.29
C LEU A 168 1.52 5.07 -7.90
N VAL A 169 2.09 5.15 -6.70
CA VAL A 169 3.03 4.14 -6.20
C VAL A 169 2.34 2.79 -5.99
N VAL A 170 1.13 2.79 -5.42
CA VAL A 170 0.34 1.56 -5.26
C VAL A 170 0.02 0.92 -6.60
N LEU A 171 -0.47 1.70 -7.57
CA LEU A 171 -0.80 1.19 -8.90
C LEU A 171 0.44 0.65 -9.63
N TYR A 172 1.60 1.29 -9.45
CA TYR A 172 2.85 0.77 -9.97
C TYR A 172 3.19 -0.61 -9.39
N ASP A 173 3.13 -0.77 -8.06
CA ASP A 173 3.38 -2.04 -7.38
C ASP A 173 2.43 -3.15 -7.86
N VAL A 174 1.16 -2.80 -8.07
CA VAL A 174 0.13 -3.72 -8.58
C VAL A 174 0.45 -4.18 -10.00
N ILE A 175 0.81 -3.26 -10.88
CA ILE A 175 1.15 -3.55 -12.29
C ILE A 175 2.41 -4.42 -12.37
N ILE A 176 3.49 -4.01 -11.71
CA ILE A 176 4.77 -4.73 -11.78
C ILE A 176 4.70 -6.10 -11.08
N GLY A 177 3.94 -6.19 -10.00
CA GLY A 177 3.76 -7.43 -9.24
C GLY A 177 2.69 -8.36 -9.81
N ALA A 178 1.97 -7.96 -10.87
CA ALA A 178 0.81 -8.69 -11.40
C ALA A 178 -0.19 -9.08 -10.29
N LYS A 179 -0.50 -8.12 -9.40
CA LYS A 179 -1.30 -8.33 -8.20
C LYS A 179 -2.74 -7.87 -8.38
N SER A 180 -3.61 -8.38 -7.50
CA SER A 180 -4.94 -7.83 -7.28
C SER A 180 -4.92 -6.90 -6.07
N THR A 181 -5.55 -5.73 -6.14
CA THR A 181 -5.63 -4.81 -5.00
C THR A 181 -7.04 -4.26 -4.82
N CYS A 182 -7.39 -4.00 -3.56
CA CYS A 182 -8.64 -3.35 -3.17
C CYS A 182 -8.33 -1.97 -2.58
N ILE A 183 -8.99 -0.93 -3.08
CA ILE A 183 -8.86 0.43 -2.57
C ILE A 183 -10.25 0.95 -2.22
N ASP A 184 -10.44 1.31 -0.96
CA ASP A 184 -11.66 1.97 -0.49
C ASP A 184 -11.50 3.48 -0.55
N GLU A 185 -12.59 4.19 -0.91
CA GLU A 185 -12.60 5.65 -1.06
C GLU A 185 -11.44 6.17 -1.94
N ILE A 186 -11.28 5.61 -3.13
CA ILE A 186 -10.15 5.92 -4.02
C ILE A 186 -10.05 7.42 -4.35
N GLU A 187 -11.19 8.14 -4.34
CA GLU A 187 -11.26 9.57 -4.58
C GLU A 187 -10.77 10.43 -3.40
N TYR A 188 -10.49 9.86 -2.22
CA TYR A 188 -10.20 10.64 -1.02
C TYR A 188 -9.11 11.70 -1.25
N GLY A 189 -9.53 12.97 -1.21
CA GLY A 189 -8.66 14.13 -1.39
C GLY A 189 -8.07 14.30 -2.79
N ILE A 190 -8.49 13.52 -3.80
CA ILE A 190 -8.04 13.63 -5.18
C ILE A 190 -9.15 14.26 -6.02
N HIS A 191 -8.78 15.25 -6.84
CA HIS A 191 -9.74 15.86 -7.76
C HIS A 191 -10.19 14.84 -8.81
N THR A 192 -11.51 14.75 -9.07
CA THR A 192 -12.14 13.76 -9.97
C THR A 192 -11.45 13.66 -11.34
N LYS A 193 -11.08 14.78 -11.97
CA LYS A 193 -10.39 14.76 -13.27
C LYS A 193 -9.01 14.09 -13.19
N ALA A 194 -8.27 14.32 -12.12
CA ALA A 194 -6.96 13.70 -11.89
C ALA A 194 -7.13 12.19 -11.66
N LEU A 195 -8.12 11.80 -10.86
CA LEU A 195 -8.42 10.40 -10.61
C LEU A 195 -8.86 9.67 -11.90
N ALA A 196 -9.77 10.27 -12.67
CA ALA A 196 -10.21 9.73 -13.96
C ALA A 196 -9.02 9.53 -14.93
N PHE A 197 -8.10 10.48 -14.99
CA PHE A 197 -6.89 10.36 -15.78
C PHE A 197 -6.00 9.19 -15.31
N ILE A 198 -5.75 9.08 -14.01
CA ILE A 198 -4.95 8.00 -13.41
C ILE A 198 -5.58 6.63 -13.69
N LEU A 199 -6.90 6.48 -13.51
CA LEU A 199 -7.60 5.23 -13.78
C LEU A 199 -7.57 4.86 -15.27
N LYS A 200 -7.78 5.83 -16.16
CA LYS A 200 -7.67 5.60 -17.61
C LYS A 200 -6.27 5.13 -17.99
N MET A 201 -5.24 5.75 -17.44
CA MET A 201 -3.86 5.34 -17.65
C MET A 201 -3.62 3.92 -17.13
N TYR A 202 -4.07 3.62 -15.89
CA TYR A 202 -3.97 2.27 -15.32
C TYR A 202 -4.60 1.23 -16.26
N LEU A 203 -5.85 1.43 -16.71
CA LEU A 203 -6.55 0.52 -17.63
C LEU A 203 -5.86 0.35 -19.00
N THR A 204 -5.01 1.31 -19.40
CA THR A 204 -4.27 1.23 -20.66
C THR A 204 -3.01 0.38 -20.57
N ILE A 205 -2.37 0.32 -19.38
CA ILE A 205 -1.08 -0.33 -19.20
C ILE A 205 -1.13 -1.57 -18.29
N ALA A 206 -2.25 -1.79 -17.59
CA ALA A 206 -2.41 -2.91 -16.66
C ALA A 206 -2.60 -4.23 -17.42
N GLU A 207 -1.73 -5.20 -17.15
CA GLU A 207 -1.80 -6.55 -17.67
C GLU A 207 -1.70 -7.55 -16.51
N ASN A 208 -2.54 -8.59 -16.53
CA ASN A 208 -2.52 -9.66 -15.51
C ASN A 208 -2.66 -9.18 -14.05
N CYS A 209 -3.29 -8.03 -13.84
CA CYS A 209 -3.57 -7.49 -12.52
C CYS A 209 -5.02 -7.00 -12.42
N GLN A 210 -5.53 -6.89 -11.20
CA GLN A 210 -6.90 -6.48 -10.94
C GLN A 210 -6.95 -5.35 -9.91
N LEU A 211 -7.77 -4.35 -10.20
CA LEU A 211 -8.06 -3.25 -9.28
C LEU A 211 -9.55 -3.27 -8.93
N VAL A 212 -9.85 -3.49 -7.65
CA VAL A 212 -11.21 -3.37 -7.10
C VAL A 212 -11.27 -2.08 -6.31
N VAL A 213 -12.19 -1.19 -6.64
CA VAL A 213 -12.32 0.11 -5.99
C VAL A 213 -13.73 0.32 -5.46
N ALA A 214 -13.83 0.93 -4.27
CA ALA A 214 -15.04 1.54 -3.80
C ALA A 214 -14.92 3.06 -3.94
N THR A 215 -16.00 3.71 -4.37
CA THR A 215 -16.02 5.16 -4.57
C THR A 215 -17.42 5.73 -4.34
N HIS A 216 -17.48 6.95 -3.81
CA HIS A 216 -18.70 7.75 -3.73
C HIS A 216 -18.82 8.75 -4.89
N ASP A 217 -17.82 8.84 -5.77
CA ASP A 217 -17.82 9.75 -6.91
C ASP A 217 -18.59 9.16 -8.10
N LEU A 218 -19.87 9.46 -8.20
CA LEU A 218 -20.76 9.01 -9.27
C LEU A 218 -20.28 9.45 -10.67
N SER A 219 -19.45 10.49 -10.79
CA SER A 219 -18.93 10.93 -12.07
C SER A 219 -17.91 9.97 -12.66
N LEU A 220 -17.21 9.21 -11.82
CA LEU A 220 -16.32 8.13 -12.26
C LEU A 220 -17.10 6.99 -12.92
N LEU A 221 -18.25 6.61 -12.36
CA LEU A 221 -19.08 5.53 -12.90
C LEU A 221 -19.62 5.82 -14.31
N ASN A 222 -19.75 7.11 -14.66
CA ASN A 222 -20.17 7.57 -15.97
C ASN A 222 -19.01 7.90 -16.92
N ALA A 223 -17.79 7.54 -16.56
CA ALA A 223 -16.63 7.83 -17.40
C ALA A 223 -16.60 6.92 -18.64
N ASP A 224 -16.41 7.53 -19.82
CA ASP A 224 -16.46 6.85 -21.12
C ASP A 224 -15.44 5.71 -21.29
N PHE A 225 -14.38 5.68 -20.46
CA PHE A 225 -13.35 4.66 -20.50
C PHE A 225 -13.68 3.42 -19.65
N LEU A 226 -14.71 3.49 -18.80
CA LEU A 226 -15.17 2.33 -18.02
C LEU A 226 -16.19 1.52 -18.82
N ARG A 227 -16.03 0.22 -18.83
CA ARG A 227 -17.00 -0.70 -19.41
C ARG A 227 -18.14 -0.93 -18.41
N ARG A 228 -19.36 -1.11 -18.91
CA ARG A 228 -20.55 -1.36 -18.06
C ARG A 228 -20.47 -2.61 -17.19
N ASP A 229 -19.70 -3.60 -17.63
CA ASP A 229 -19.44 -4.85 -16.91
C ASP A 229 -18.27 -4.77 -15.91
N ALA A 230 -17.63 -3.61 -15.82
CA ALA A 230 -16.55 -3.31 -14.86
C ALA A 230 -17.04 -2.48 -13.67
N VAL A 231 -18.36 -2.16 -13.61
CA VAL A 231 -18.97 -1.28 -12.59
C VAL A 231 -19.95 -2.09 -11.74
#